data_92e41f80c6870f686489f44391fa154e
#
_entry.id   92e41f80c6870f686489f44391fa154e
#
_cell.length_a   1.000
_cell.length_b   1.000
_cell.length_c   1.000
_cell.angle_alpha   90.00
_cell.angle_beta   90.00
_cell.angle_gamma   90.00
#
_symmetry.space_group_name_H-M   'P 1'
#
loop_
_entity.id
_entity.type
_entity.pdbx_description
1 polymer ?
#
loop_
_entity_poly.entity_id
_entity_poly.type
_entity_poly.pdbx_seq_one_letter_code
_entity_poly.pdbx_strand_id
1 'polypeptide(L)'
;SELNAQSGDSLQSAQNNANLDSHSDDDPPIRRKRIRRNTKLPEPTPDPSIPIGTPSPAFLGEAPDDAIVVNRTGTYGGRFVYAILGEVETFNPVEPKGATDQEIRALVFSSLVQYNNGDWHTSPDLAKSWEVSEDHLTWTFFLREGILWSDGTPLTVDDVEFSFHAVFHDQIATSIRDGFKHPQTGDLPQVSVDHDRNAVIFTLSRIDSQFLTHLGAVSIIPKHLWKDHLQEQDPTILQQMTSNSPPEMLVGSGPFVLKEYIPAEKIVYQRNPRYWKKDSRGQRLPYIDEIVILLVKDLNLQWQKFEAGELDIFMDLPADHFREATAMEKAGTADLVRLGVSLNTNWVCFNMHPGKNPETDEPFVDEEKSYWFHQLDFRKAINHAIDRDGIKRTAFQGRATAIWSSVTPGNRSWFHRGVTTYPYSVETAQRYLDELGWKDTDGDGVREDDQGRPIRFTLNTNVENNLRQQIGNMISQDLKKVGIDVNFKPQIFNDLVTSLRDSHKWDMILLGWGSGVPPDPANGKNITLSSGRLHAWHPQQAKPATKWEARIDQLMAMMDEELDDSVRKGYFDEVQELMGQNIPMLYLIAANSYCTIKKGRLGNLWPSLLRPQLTWNLESLWIRQ
;
A
#
# COMPACT_ATOMS: atom_id res chain seq x y z
N SER A 1 18.35 -4.16 -2.00
CA SER A 1 17.95 -3.25 -0.89
C SER A 1 16.75 -2.36 -1.22
N GLU A 2 16.50 -2.00 -2.47
CA GLU A 2 15.40 -1.10 -2.87
C GLU A 2 14.02 -1.77 -2.99
N LEU A 3 13.95 -3.07 -3.13
CA LEU A 3 12.68 -3.81 -3.17
C LEU A 3 12.05 -4.01 -1.78
N ASN A 4 12.84 -3.93 -0.73
CA ASN A 4 12.32 -4.08 0.63
C ASN A 4 11.49 -2.87 1.08
N ALA A 5 11.74 -1.67 0.54
CA ALA A 5 11.03 -0.47 0.95
C ALA A 5 9.61 -0.33 0.39
N GLN A 6 9.30 -0.95 -0.75
CA GLN A 6 7.98 -0.81 -1.40
C GLN A 6 7.16 -2.10 -1.50
N SER A 7 7.77 -3.26 -1.34
CA SER A 7 7.09 -4.55 -1.50
C SER A 7 7.23 -5.51 -0.31
N GLY A 8 8.15 -5.26 0.60
CA GLY A 8 8.45 -6.16 1.71
C GLY A 8 7.27 -6.34 2.69
N ASP A 9 6.69 -5.27 3.13
CA ASP A 9 5.63 -5.30 4.15
C ASP A 9 4.27 -5.78 3.63
N SER A 10 3.95 -5.54 2.35
CA SER A 10 2.70 -6.06 1.78
C SER A 10 2.71 -7.59 1.57
N LEU A 11 3.89 -8.19 1.60
CA LEU A 11 4.07 -9.64 1.44
C LEU A 11 4.20 -10.37 2.78
N GLN A 12 4.63 -9.69 3.86
CA GLN A 12 4.77 -10.31 5.18
C GLN A 12 3.44 -10.50 5.92
N SER A 13 2.43 -9.67 5.68
CA SER A 13 1.13 -9.80 6.34
C SER A 13 0.34 -11.07 5.98
N ALA A 14 0.87 -11.90 5.09
CA ALA A 14 0.24 -13.15 4.66
C ALA A 14 0.95 -14.41 5.17
N GLN A 15 1.90 -14.30 6.10
CA GLN A 15 2.81 -15.40 6.44
C GLN A 15 2.25 -16.47 7.38
N ASN A 16 1.19 -16.21 8.13
CA ASN A 16 0.74 -17.19 9.12
C ASN A 16 -0.72 -17.58 8.94
N ASN A 17 -0.97 -18.81 8.55
CA ASN A 17 -2.07 -19.63 9.04
C ASN A 17 -2.01 -21.03 8.46
N ALA A 18 -1.76 -22.00 9.31
CA ALA A 18 -1.97 -23.41 9.06
C ALA A 18 -2.86 -24.01 10.17
N ASN A 19 -3.77 -24.80 9.75
CA ASN A 19 -4.44 -25.97 10.31
C ASN A 19 -5.97 -25.89 10.47
N LEU A 20 -6.62 -26.68 9.62
CA LEU A 20 -7.44 -27.89 9.72
C LEU A 20 -8.70 -27.81 10.62
N ASP A 21 -9.83 -28.05 10.13
CA ASP A 21 -10.58 -29.25 9.86
C ASP A 21 -12.03 -28.97 9.44
N SER A 22 -12.54 -29.91 8.68
CA SER A 22 -13.86 -29.99 8.07
C SER A 22 -15.04 -29.99 9.04
N HIS A 23 -16.16 -29.35 8.73
CA HIS A 23 -17.48 -29.93 8.56
C HIS A 23 -18.65 -28.95 8.42
N SER A 24 -19.49 -29.33 7.47
CA SER A 24 -20.96 -29.26 7.33
C SER A 24 -21.65 -27.94 7.03
N ASP A 25 -22.34 -28.05 5.90
CA ASP A 25 -23.44 -27.23 5.41
C ASP A 25 -24.52 -26.95 6.45
N ASP A 26 -24.87 -25.66 6.56
CA ASP A 26 -26.23 -25.18 6.81
C ASP A 26 -26.21 -23.65 6.91
N ASP A 27 -26.31 -22.97 5.76
CA ASP A 27 -26.71 -21.58 5.70
C ASP A 27 -27.91 -21.43 4.75
N PRO A 28 -28.97 -20.70 5.19
CA PRO A 28 -30.17 -20.51 4.37
C PRO A 28 -29.87 -19.60 3.16
N PRO A 29 -30.62 -19.72 2.06
CA PRO A 29 -30.37 -19.01 0.81
C PRO A 29 -30.49 -17.50 1.00
N ILE A 30 -29.36 -16.81 0.78
CA ILE A 30 -29.28 -15.35 0.82
C ILE A 30 -30.14 -14.78 -0.32
N ARG A 31 -31.28 -14.21 0.02
CA ARG A 31 -32.06 -13.38 -0.90
C ARG A 31 -31.16 -12.29 -1.46
N ARG A 32 -30.99 -12.26 -2.78
CA ARG A 32 -30.30 -11.19 -3.54
C ARG A 32 -31.00 -9.85 -3.27
N LYS A 33 -30.59 -9.15 -2.21
CA LYS A 33 -30.84 -7.71 -2.10
C LYS A 33 -29.84 -7.02 -3.04
N ARG A 34 -30.38 -6.24 -3.98
CA ARG A 34 -29.60 -5.35 -4.86
C ARG A 34 -28.55 -4.64 -4.01
N ILE A 35 -27.28 -4.89 -4.32
CA ILE A 35 -26.15 -4.16 -3.75
C ILE A 35 -26.33 -2.69 -4.15
N ARG A 36 -26.70 -1.87 -3.18
CA ARG A 36 -26.74 -0.42 -3.36
C ARG A 36 -25.32 0.04 -3.63
N ARG A 37 -25.21 0.97 -4.59
CA ARG A 37 -24.02 1.68 -5.04
C ARG A 37 -23.05 1.99 -3.87
N ASN A 38 -21.75 1.80 -4.13
CA ASN A 38 -20.65 2.26 -3.31
C ASN A 38 -20.88 3.69 -2.79
N THR A 39 -21.36 3.81 -1.58
CA THR A 39 -21.37 5.08 -0.88
C THR A 39 -20.02 5.19 -0.16
N LYS A 40 -19.36 6.36 -0.25
CA LYS A 40 -18.31 6.77 0.70
C LYS A 40 -18.80 6.34 2.09
N LEU A 41 -17.92 5.72 2.89
CA LEU A 41 -18.22 5.59 4.31
C LEU A 41 -18.51 7.02 4.81
N PRO A 42 -19.70 7.29 5.40
CA PRO A 42 -20.04 8.66 5.77
C PRO A 42 -19.00 9.17 6.77
N GLU A 43 -18.58 10.39 6.57
CA GLU A 43 -17.81 11.11 7.57
C GLU A 43 -18.62 11.11 8.88
N PRO A 44 -18.03 10.71 10.03
CA PRO A 44 -18.75 10.72 11.28
C PRO A 44 -19.20 12.15 11.59
N THR A 45 -20.51 12.34 11.74
CA THR A 45 -21.07 13.62 12.18
C THR A 45 -20.69 13.89 13.63
N PRO A 46 -20.46 15.16 14.02
CA PRO A 46 -20.23 15.50 15.42
C PRO A 46 -21.37 14.98 16.29
N ASP A 47 -21.05 14.26 17.36
CA ASP A 47 -22.04 13.75 18.31
C ASP A 47 -22.47 14.88 19.27
N PRO A 48 -23.69 15.39 19.19
CA PRO A 48 -24.16 16.46 20.05
C PRO A 48 -24.35 16.03 21.53
N SER A 49 -24.32 14.74 21.81
CA SER A 49 -24.49 14.22 23.17
C SER A 49 -23.21 14.21 24.01
N ILE A 50 -22.05 14.56 23.41
CA ILE A 50 -20.78 14.63 24.14
C ILE A 50 -20.84 15.76 25.16
N PRO A 51 -20.68 15.50 26.47
CA PRO A 51 -20.73 16.53 27.47
C PRO A 51 -19.67 17.61 27.25
N ILE A 52 -20.08 18.87 27.28
CA ILE A 52 -19.16 20.01 27.37
C ILE A 52 -18.66 20.01 28.80
N GLY A 53 -17.44 19.53 29.05
CA GLY A 53 -16.91 19.66 30.41
C GLY A 53 -15.92 18.66 30.95
N THR A 54 -15.29 17.84 30.12
CA THR A 54 -14.02 17.23 30.58
C THR A 54 -12.96 18.34 30.71
N PRO A 55 -12.24 18.42 31.85
CA PRO A 55 -11.19 19.42 31.98
C PRO A 55 -10.19 19.26 30.82
N SER A 56 -9.98 20.34 30.08
CA SER A 56 -8.94 20.37 29.07
C SER A 56 -7.60 20.13 29.73
N PRO A 57 -6.77 19.19 29.24
CA PRO A 57 -5.40 19.06 29.74
C PRO A 57 -4.66 20.38 29.50
N ALA A 58 -3.63 20.63 30.29
CA ALA A 58 -2.80 21.80 30.12
C ALA A 58 -2.06 21.73 28.78
N PHE A 59 -2.56 22.44 27.78
CA PHE A 59 -1.82 22.71 26.55
C PHE A 59 -0.85 23.87 26.78
N LEU A 60 0.32 23.79 26.16
CA LEU A 60 1.38 24.77 26.26
C LEU A 60 1.42 25.65 25.00
N GLY A 61 1.43 26.95 25.17
CA GLY A 61 1.32 27.91 24.08
C GLY A 61 -0.09 28.01 23.50
N GLU A 62 -0.30 28.96 22.60
CA GLU A 62 -1.56 29.13 21.88
C GLU A 62 -1.53 28.37 20.56
N ALA A 63 -2.68 27.91 20.09
CA ALA A 63 -2.77 27.35 18.75
C ALA A 63 -2.85 28.47 17.73
N PRO A 64 -2.30 28.28 16.52
CA PRO A 64 -2.40 29.25 15.43
C PRO A 64 -3.84 29.71 15.16
N ASP A 65 -4.02 30.97 14.75
CA ASP A 65 -5.32 31.50 14.36
C ASP A 65 -5.87 30.75 13.13
N ASP A 66 -4.99 30.38 12.20
CA ASP A 66 -5.27 29.62 10.98
C ASP A 66 -5.11 28.10 11.17
N ALA A 67 -5.15 27.60 12.42
CA ALA A 67 -5.08 26.17 12.72
C ALA A 67 -6.17 25.38 11.96
N ILE A 68 -5.84 24.15 11.54
CA ILE A 68 -6.83 23.24 10.96
C ILE A 68 -7.89 22.94 12.01
N VAL A 69 -9.15 23.12 11.63
CA VAL A 69 -10.31 22.77 12.43
C VAL A 69 -10.86 21.43 11.94
N VAL A 70 -10.70 20.39 12.76
CA VAL A 70 -11.29 19.08 12.48
C VAL A 70 -12.77 19.12 12.88
N ASN A 71 -13.68 18.85 11.93
CA ASN A 71 -15.13 18.89 12.18
C ASN A 71 -15.60 17.67 12.99
N ARG A 72 -15.01 17.47 14.15
CA ARG A 72 -15.28 16.37 15.08
C ARG A 72 -14.98 16.83 16.49
N THR A 73 -15.77 16.35 17.43
CA THR A 73 -15.58 16.67 18.85
C THR A 73 -15.39 15.41 19.65
N GLY A 74 -14.64 15.49 20.73
CA GLY A 74 -14.34 14.36 21.61
C GLY A 74 -14.16 14.76 23.06
N THR A 75 -13.76 13.80 23.87
CA THR A 75 -13.42 13.98 25.29
C THR A 75 -11.97 13.60 25.53
N TYR A 76 -11.30 14.36 26.39
CA TYR A 76 -9.90 14.09 26.75
C TYR A 76 -9.77 12.89 27.67
N GLY A 77 -8.65 12.20 27.51
CA GLY A 77 -8.21 11.18 28.43
C GLY A 77 -8.07 9.79 27.82
N GLY A 78 -7.46 8.93 28.61
CA GLY A 78 -7.39 7.52 28.33
C GLY A 78 -6.18 7.06 27.53
N ARG A 79 -6.06 5.74 27.49
CA ARG A 79 -5.00 5.02 26.79
C ARG A 79 -5.60 4.23 25.65
N PHE A 80 -4.98 4.32 24.47
CA PHE A 80 -5.31 3.54 23.29
C PHE A 80 -4.23 2.50 23.01
N VAL A 81 -4.62 1.24 22.89
CA VAL A 81 -3.70 0.11 22.73
C VAL A 81 -4.02 -0.65 21.45
N TYR A 82 -3.02 -0.81 20.58
CA TYR A 82 -3.11 -1.67 19.41
C TYR A 82 -1.77 -2.37 19.13
N ALA A 83 -1.77 -3.34 18.22
CA ALA A 83 -0.57 -4.07 17.86
C ALA A 83 -0.25 -3.93 16.37
N ILE A 84 1.04 -4.04 16.03
CA ILE A 84 1.55 -4.09 14.66
C ILE A 84 2.47 -5.30 14.49
N LEU A 85 2.58 -5.79 13.24
CA LEU A 85 3.44 -6.92 12.89
C LEU A 85 4.92 -6.54 12.77
N GLY A 86 5.19 -5.31 12.37
CA GLY A 86 6.53 -4.83 12.07
C GLY A 86 7.36 -4.55 13.31
N GLU A 87 8.67 -4.52 13.12
CA GLU A 87 9.63 -3.93 14.07
C GLU A 87 9.97 -2.50 13.64
N VAL A 88 10.43 -1.70 14.58
CA VAL A 88 11.00 -0.40 14.29
C VAL A 88 12.46 -0.59 13.90
N GLU A 89 12.79 -0.28 12.66
CA GLU A 89 14.19 -0.28 12.21
C GLU A 89 14.86 1.04 12.55
N THR A 90 14.12 2.15 12.43
CA THR A 90 14.64 3.49 12.72
C THR A 90 13.52 4.46 13.09
N PHE A 91 13.85 5.45 13.93
CA PHE A 91 13.03 6.64 14.16
C PHE A 91 13.46 7.82 13.27
N ASN A 92 14.42 7.62 12.36
CA ASN A 92 14.93 8.67 11.50
C ASN A 92 13.83 9.21 10.56
N PRO A 93 13.43 10.48 10.67
CA PRO A 93 12.38 11.05 9.84
C PRO A 93 12.77 11.25 8.38
N VAL A 94 14.08 11.27 8.08
CA VAL A 94 14.61 11.51 6.73
C VAL A 94 14.80 10.20 5.96
N GLU A 95 15.03 9.09 6.67
CA GLU A 95 15.31 7.78 6.07
C GLU A 95 14.46 6.67 6.72
N PRO A 96 13.13 6.66 6.53
CA PRO A 96 12.32 5.52 6.95
C PRO A 96 12.67 4.30 6.10
N LYS A 97 12.83 3.13 6.74
CA LYS A 97 13.23 1.89 6.06
C LYS A 97 12.05 1.00 5.71
N GLY A 98 10.90 1.19 6.34
CA GLY A 98 9.71 0.39 6.13
C GLY A 98 8.40 1.14 6.38
N ALA A 99 7.27 0.48 6.11
CA ALA A 99 5.94 1.05 6.36
C ALA A 99 5.69 1.29 7.85
N THR A 100 6.19 0.42 8.72
CA THR A 100 6.15 0.60 10.18
C THR A 100 6.81 1.89 10.62
N ASP A 101 8.01 2.17 10.12
CA ASP A 101 8.73 3.42 10.43
C ASP A 101 7.95 4.65 9.95
N GLN A 102 7.29 4.55 8.78
CA GLN A 102 6.46 5.63 8.24
C GLN A 102 5.22 5.89 9.10
N GLU A 103 4.51 4.86 9.53
CA GLU A 103 3.33 4.98 10.40
C GLU A 103 3.69 5.62 11.74
N ILE A 104 4.79 5.17 12.36
CA ILE A 104 5.28 5.66 13.64
C ILE A 104 5.73 7.12 13.53
N ARG A 105 6.46 7.44 12.48
CA ARG A 105 6.94 8.78 12.18
C ARG A 105 5.80 9.79 12.06
N ALA A 106 4.70 9.41 11.41
CA ALA A 106 3.53 10.27 11.22
C ALA A 106 2.85 10.70 12.53
N LEU A 107 3.11 10.02 13.66
CA LEU A 107 2.62 10.43 14.96
C LEU A 107 3.42 11.59 15.56
N VAL A 108 4.69 11.72 15.17
CA VAL A 108 5.64 12.71 15.75
C VAL A 108 5.87 13.89 14.84
N PHE A 109 5.91 13.67 13.52
CA PHE A 109 6.27 14.69 12.55
C PHE A 109 5.09 15.03 11.63
N SER A 110 5.00 16.30 11.23
CA SER A 110 4.07 16.78 10.20
C SER A 110 4.81 17.01 8.88
N SER A 111 4.07 17.13 7.79
CA SER A 111 4.56 17.46 6.45
C SER A 111 3.91 18.76 5.95
N LEU A 112 4.34 19.29 4.81
CA LEU A 112 3.69 20.47 4.21
C LEU A 112 2.22 20.20 3.86
N VAL A 113 1.97 19.01 3.34
CA VAL A 113 0.64 18.53 2.93
C VAL A 113 0.43 17.11 3.48
N GLN A 114 -0.81 16.71 3.66
CA GLN A 114 -1.16 15.36 4.13
C GLN A 114 -2.14 14.70 3.17
N TYR A 115 -2.03 13.38 3.02
CA TYR A 115 -3.03 12.59 2.32
C TYR A 115 -4.11 12.12 3.29
N ASN A 116 -5.36 12.52 3.01
CA ASN A 116 -6.50 12.15 3.84
C ASN A 116 -7.06 10.79 3.39
N ASN A 117 -6.87 9.76 4.22
CA ASN A 117 -7.32 8.39 3.89
C ASN A 117 -8.85 8.25 3.88
N GLY A 118 -9.59 9.20 4.43
CA GLY A 118 -11.07 9.15 4.46
C GLY A 118 -11.70 9.56 3.13
N ASP A 119 -11.24 10.64 2.53
CA ASP A 119 -11.74 11.16 1.25
C ASP A 119 -10.82 10.89 0.05
N TRP A 120 -9.60 10.43 0.31
CA TRP A 120 -8.57 10.09 -0.70
C TRP A 120 -8.05 11.30 -1.48
N HIS A 121 -7.86 12.41 -0.80
CA HIS A 121 -7.31 13.63 -1.39
C HIS A 121 -6.13 14.14 -0.57
N THR A 122 -5.19 14.81 -1.26
CA THR A 122 -4.17 15.60 -0.60
C THR A 122 -4.78 16.90 -0.10
N SER A 123 -4.48 17.23 1.14
CA SER A 123 -4.99 18.42 1.84
C SER A 123 -3.85 19.21 2.50
N PRO A 124 -4.05 20.50 2.77
CA PRO A 124 -3.13 21.30 3.55
C PRO A 124 -2.81 20.67 4.92
N ASP A 125 -1.54 20.79 5.36
CA ASP A 125 -1.12 20.48 6.72
C ASP A 125 -0.33 21.65 7.30
N LEU A 126 1.02 21.61 7.41
CA LEU A 126 1.80 22.77 7.82
C LEU A 126 1.68 23.94 6.84
N ALA A 127 1.59 23.66 5.55
CA ALA A 127 1.16 24.67 4.58
C ALA A 127 -0.36 24.90 4.69
N LYS A 128 -0.78 26.17 4.76
CA LYS A 128 -2.22 26.54 4.75
C LYS A 128 -2.84 26.53 3.36
N SER A 129 -2.02 26.79 2.34
CA SER A 129 -2.40 26.79 0.93
C SER A 129 -1.14 26.76 0.06
N TRP A 130 -1.34 26.57 -1.24
CA TRP A 130 -0.28 26.69 -2.24
C TRP A 130 -0.80 27.30 -3.54
N GLU A 131 0.12 27.86 -4.31
CA GLU A 131 -0.08 28.38 -5.66
C GLU A 131 0.84 27.66 -6.63
N VAL A 132 0.39 27.51 -7.87
CA VAL A 132 1.16 26.89 -8.96
C VAL A 132 1.23 27.89 -10.11
N SER A 133 2.41 28.09 -10.68
CA SER A 133 2.60 28.95 -11.87
C SER A 133 1.89 28.39 -13.10
N GLU A 134 1.64 29.23 -14.11
CA GLU A 134 0.96 28.83 -15.35
C GLU A 134 1.68 27.72 -16.12
N ASP A 135 3.00 27.66 -16.01
CA ASP A 135 3.84 26.61 -16.62
C ASP A 135 3.91 25.33 -15.76
N HIS A 136 3.26 25.31 -14.59
CA HIS A 136 3.25 24.23 -13.61
C HIS A 136 4.63 23.84 -13.05
N LEU A 137 5.64 24.68 -13.20
CA LEU A 137 7.00 24.38 -12.73
C LEU A 137 7.34 25.02 -11.39
N THR A 138 6.66 26.11 -11.01
CA THR A 138 6.90 26.80 -9.73
C THR A 138 5.72 26.60 -8.79
N TRP A 139 6.00 26.04 -7.61
CA TRP A 139 5.02 25.79 -6.56
C TRP A 139 5.38 26.61 -5.33
N THR A 140 4.44 27.45 -4.85
CA THR A 140 4.63 28.31 -3.67
C THR A 140 3.71 27.86 -2.55
N PHE A 141 4.26 27.39 -1.44
CA PHE A 141 3.52 26.90 -0.27
C PHE A 141 3.56 27.94 0.85
N PHE A 142 2.41 28.43 1.28
CA PHE A 142 2.28 29.39 2.37
C PHE A 142 2.18 28.66 3.70
N LEU A 143 3.14 28.89 4.59
CA LEU A 143 3.19 28.23 5.87
C LEU A 143 2.20 28.87 6.86
N ARG A 144 1.64 28.06 7.78
CA ARG A 144 0.89 28.58 8.93
C ARG A 144 1.83 29.25 9.90
N GLU A 145 1.33 30.26 10.60
CA GLU A 145 2.11 30.98 11.61
C GLU A 145 1.81 30.46 13.01
N GLY A 146 2.77 30.59 13.94
CA GLY A 146 2.57 30.27 15.35
C GLY A 146 2.58 28.78 15.69
N ILE A 147 2.97 27.90 14.77
CA ILE A 147 3.20 26.48 15.07
C ILE A 147 4.47 26.37 15.89
N LEU A 148 4.42 25.52 16.94
CA LEU A 148 5.55 25.23 17.81
C LEU A 148 5.99 23.78 17.64
N TRP A 149 7.30 23.56 17.71
CA TRP A 149 7.87 22.25 17.95
C TRP A 149 7.49 21.72 19.35
N SER A 150 7.60 20.44 19.57
CA SER A 150 7.27 19.82 20.88
C SER A 150 8.16 20.31 22.02
N ASP A 151 9.34 20.87 21.75
CA ASP A 151 10.22 21.53 22.73
C ASP A 151 9.84 23.00 22.99
N GLY A 152 8.97 23.59 22.19
CA GLY A 152 8.48 24.97 22.32
C GLY A 152 9.16 25.98 21.41
N THR A 153 10.12 25.57 20.59
CA THR A 153 10.74 26.44 19.57
C THR A 153 9.73 26.70 18.43
N PRO A 154 9.65 27.91 17.86
CA PRO A 154 8.81 28.19 16.71
C PRO A 154 9.24 27.38 15.47
N LEU A 155 8.25 26.81 14.74
CA LEU A 155 8.45 26.20 13.44
C LEU A 155 8.31 27.29 12.36
N THR A 156 9.28 27.35 11.45
CA THR A 156 9.38 28.40 10.43
C THR A 156 9.63 27.83 9.04
N VAL A 157 9.58 28.70 8.01
CA VAL A 157 9.95 28.34 6.62
C VAL A 157 11.39 27.82 6.50
N ASP A 158 12.27 28.29 7.40
CA ASP A 158 13.67 27.81 7.44
C ASP A 158 13.79 26.33 7.83
N ASP A 159 12.89 25.83 8.69
CA ASP A 159 12.84 24.40 9.04
C ASP A 159 12.40 23.58 7.82
N VAL A 160 11.46 24.10 7.04
CA VAL A 160 10.99 23.44 5.82
C VAL A 160 12.12 23.35 4.79
N GLU A 161 12.77 24.48 4.46
CA GLU A 161 13.91 24.53 3.54
C GLU A 161 15.00 23.58 3.99
N PHE A 162 15.36 23.60 5.26
CA PHE A 162 16.36 22.72 5.86
C PHE A 162 15.99 21.23 5.68
N SER A 163 14.73 20.87 5.89
CA SER A 163 14.25 19.50 5.77
C SER A 163 14.43 18.96 4.34
N PHE A 164 14.13 19.78 3.34
CA PHE A 164 14.35 19.41 1.94
C PHE A 164 15.84 19.37 1.58
N HIS A 165 16.67 20.28 2.10
CA HIS A 165 18.11 20.20 1.93
C HIS A 165 18.68 18.91 2.54
N ALA A 166 18.15 18.44 3.68
CA ALA A 166 18.53 17.16 4.27
C ALA A 166 18.12 15.98 3.38
N VAL A 167 16.88 15.96 2.88
CA VAL A 167 16.42 14.89 1.97
C VAL A 167 17.21 14.87 0.66
N PHE A 168 17.56 16.05 0.13
CA PHE A 168 18.25 16.19 -1.16
C PHE A 168 19.77 16.03 -1.05
N HIS A 169 20.32 15.91 0.15
CA HIS A 169 21.76 15.78 0.38
C HIS A 169 22.29 14.42 -0.12
N ASP A 170 23.33 14.43 -0.97
CA ASP A 170 23.83 13.24 -1.66
C ASP A 170 24.32 12.13 -0.71
N GLN A 171 24.88 12.51 0.43
CA GLN A 171 25.40 11.58 1.43
C GLN A 171 24.33 10.96 2.34
N ILE A 172 23.10 11.48 2.30
CA ILE A 172 21.98 10.88 3.03
C ILE A 172 21.31 9.84 2.13
N ALA A 173 21.37 8.58 2.55
CA ALA A 173 20.72 7.50 1.85
C ALA A 173 19.21 7.51 2.17
N THR A 174 18.39 8.01 1.25
CA THR A 174 16.93 8.01 1.41
C THR A 174 16.21 7.74 0.09
N SER A 175 15.24 6.84 0.13
CA SER A 175 14.35 6.57 -1.01
C SER A 175 13.36 7.73 -1.27
N ILE A 176 13.12 8.60 -0.28
CA ILE A 176 12.25 9.78 -0.43
C ILE A 176 12.78 10.70 -1.53
N ARG A 177 14.11 10.93 -1.59
CA ARG A 177 14.75 11.73 -2.63
C ARG A 177 14.49 11.22 -4.03
N ASP A 178 14.43 9.92 -4.21
CA ASP A 178 14.28 9.32 -5.54
C ASP A 178 12.93 9.67 -6.17
N GLY A 179 11.90 9.93 -5.37
CA GLY A 179 10.61 10.45 -5.84
C GLY A 179 10.69 11.82 -6.50
N PHE A 180 11.64 12.67 -6.08
CA PHE A 180 11.81 14.02 -6.62
C PHE A 180 12.76 14.11 -7.82
N LYS A 181 13.54 13.07 -8.09
CA LYS A 181 14.51 13.08 -9.19
C LYS A 181 13.83 13.15 -10.56
N HIS A 182 14.37 13.99 -11.42
CA HIS A 182 14.00 13.94 -12.82
C HIS A 182 14.44 12.59 -13.43
N PRO A 183 13.55 11.83 -14.10
CA PRO A 183 13.83 10.44 -14.50
C PRO A 183 15.04 10.27 -15.44
N GLN A 184 15.35 11.30 -16.26
CA GLN A 184 16.40 11.24 -17.26
C GLN A 184 17.68 11.96 -16.83
N THR A 185 17.57 13.11 -16.14
CA THR A 185 18.73 13.94 -15.76
C THR A 185 19.16 13.71 -14.32
N GLY A 186 18.27 13.21 -13.47
CA GLY A 186 18.53 13.07 -12.03
C GLY A 186 18.41 14.39 -11.25
N ASP A 187 18.00 15.49 -11.92
CA ASP A 187 17.86 16.79 -11.27
C ASP A 187 16.81 16.76 -10.17
N LEU A 188 17.08 17.47 -9.08
CA LEU A 188 16.17 17.68 -7.97
C LEU A 188 15.52 19.06 -8.04
N PRO A 189 14.34 19.27 -7.45
CA PRO A 189 13.74 20.59 -7.32
C PRO A 189 14.66 21.55 -6.60
N GLN A 190 14.65 22.81 -7.04
CA GLN A 190 15.26 23.90 -6.27
C GLN A 190 14.29 24.34 -5.18
N VAL A 191 14.81 24.57 -3.97
CA VAL A 191 14.03 25.02 -2.81
C VAL A 191 14.57 26.36 -2.35
N SER A 192 13.68 27.31 -2.10
CA SER A 192 13.99 28.62 -1.55
C SER A 192 12.87 29.12 -0.66
N VAL A 193 13.14 30.13 0.17
CA VAL A 193 12.16 30.71 1.08
C VAL A 193 11.89 32.18 0.75
N ASP A 194 10.65 32.59 0.95
CA ASP A 194 10.19 33.98 0.93
C ASP A 194 9.70 34.35 2.34
N HIS A 195 10.56 34.99 3.11
CA HIS A 195 10.26 35.34 4.51
C HIS A 195 9.13 36.39 4.60
N ASP A 196 9.02 37.30 3.63
CA ASP A 196 8.00 38.37 3.65
C ASP A 196 6.59 37.78 3.47
N ARG A 197 6.47 36.69 2.67
CA ARG A 197 5.22 35.99 2.41
C ARG A 197 5.02 34.75 3.32
N ASN A 198 5.99 34.45 4.18
CA ASN A 198 6.04 33.22 4.96
C ASN A 198 5.81 31.96 4.08
N ALA A 199 6.57 31.87 2.99
CA ALA A 199 6.36 30.86 1.96
C ALA A 199 7.65 30.09 1.62
N VAL A 200 7.46 28.84 1.17
CA VAL A 200 8.51 28.01 0.59
C VAL A 200 8.19 27.81 -0.89
N ILE A 201 9.20 28.00 -1.74
CA ILE A 201 9.07 27.98 -3.19
C ILE A 201 9.89 26.79 -3.72
N PHE A 202 9.24 25.96 -4.51
CA PHE A 202 9.86 24.86 -5.24
C PHE A 202 9.85 25.16 -6.73
N THR A 203 11.01 25.04 -7.39
CA THR A 203 11.11 25.12 -8.83
C THR A 203 11.50 23.76 -9.39
N LEU A 204 10.63 23.18 -10.21
CA LEU A 204 10.78 21.89 -10.82
C LEU A 204 11.44 22.01 -12.19
N SER A 205 12.18 21.00 -12.61
CA SER A 205 12.75 20.90 -13.97
C SER A 205 11.75 20.32 -15.00
N ARG A 206 10.62 19.75 -14.53
CA ARG A 206 9.51 19.23 -15.33
C ARG A 206 8.20 19.31 -14.55
N ILE A 207 7.09 19.18 -15.24
CA ILE A 207 5.79 18.97 -14.60
C ILE A 207 5.83 17.59 -13.91
N ASP A 208 5.36 17.51 -12.68
CA ASP A 208 5.31 16.29 -11.89
C ASP A 208 3.93 16.14 -11.21
N SER A 209 3.09 15.28 -11.74
CA SER A 209 1.77 15.00 -11.19
C SER A 209 1.80 14.39 -9.78
N GLN A 210 2.93 13.82 -9.37
CA GLN A 210 3.12 13.21 -8.05
C GLN A 210 3.78 14.15 -7.04
N PHE A 211 4.04 15.40 -7.41
CA PHE A 211 4.79 16.33 -6.56
C PHE A 211 4.18 16.50 -5.17
N LEU A 212 2.85 16.67 -5.05
CA LEU A 212 2.18 16.75 -3.75
C LEU A 212 2.29 15.45 -2.94
N THR A 213 2.27 14.28 -3.60
CA THR A 213 2.49 12.99 -2.94
C THR A 213 3.91 12.90 -2.38
N HIS A 214 4.90 13.31 -3.15
CA HIS A 214 6.30 13.34 -2.71
C HIS A 214 6.51 14.31 -1.55
N LEU A 215 5.88 15.48 -1.58
CA LEU A 215 5.91 16.45 -0.46
C LEU A 215 5.31 15.87 0.82
N GLY A 216 4.20 15.14 0.73
CA GLY A 216 3.56 14.48 1.87
C GLY A 216 4.42 13.38 2.50
N ALA A 217 5.39 12.84 1.77
CA ALA A 217 6.34 11.86 2.28
C ALA A 217 7.51 12.49 3.07
N VAL A 218 7.72 13.79 2.98
CA VAL A 218 8.80 14.50 3.67
C VAL A 218 8.34 14.96 5.05
N SER A 219 8.93 14.41 6.10
CA SER A 219 8.78 14.97 7.46
C SER A 219 9.54 16.27 7.58
N ILE A 220 8.88 17.31 8.12
CA ILE A 220 9.59 18.54 8.47
C ILE A 220 10.29 18.33 9.80
N ILE A 221 11.59 18.69 9.86
CA ILE A 221 12.48 18.46 11.00
C ILE A 221 13.03 19.80 11.54
N PRO A 222 13.33 19.87 12.86
CA PRO A 222 13.75 21.11 13.50
C PRO A 222 15.19 21.50 13.15
N LYS A 223 15.36 22.56 12.36
CA LYS A 223 16.66 23.09 11.94
C LYS A 223 17.57 23.40 13.13
N HIS A 224 17.02 23.94 14.24
CA HIS A 224 17.79 24.33 15.41
C HIS A 224 18.53 23.15 16.09
N LEU A 225 18.03 21.92 15.92
CA LEU A 225 18.69 20.73 16.46
C LEU A 225 19.69 20.09 15.50
N TRP A 226 19.46 20.20 14.18
CA TRP A 226 20.16 19.37 13.20
C TRP A 226 21.06 20.15 12.26
N LYS A 227 21.01 21.52 12.23
CA LYS A 227 21.76 22.35 11.29
C LYS A 227 23.28 22.14 11.35
N ASP A 228 23.84 22.04 12.57
CA ASP A 228 25.28 21.93 12.77
C ASP A 228 25.80 20.59 12.22
N HIS A 229 25.00 19.55 12.32
CA HIS A 229 25.33 18.20 11.82
C HIS A 229 25.37 18.13 10.29
N LEU A 230 24.52 18.89 9.59
CA LEU A 230 24.55 18.96 8.11
C LEU A 230 25.70 19.82 7.58
N GLN A 231 26.19 20.80 8.36
CA GLN A 231 27.24 21.73 7.95
C GLN A 231 28.66 21.17 8.18
N GLU A 232 28.86 20.25 9.12
CA GLU A 232 30.15 19.74 9.55
C GLU A 232 30.68 18.54 8.72
N GLN A 233 30.40 18.44 7.45
CA GLN A 233 30.89 17.38 6.54
C GLN A 233 30.55 15.94 6.95
N ASP A 234 29.74 15.74 7.98
CA ASP A 234 29.25 14.42 8.37
C ASP A 234 27.72 14.41 8.53
N PRO A 235 26.96 14.43 7.40
CA PRO A 235 25.51 14.32 7.43
C PRO A 235 25.02 12.95 7.93
N THR A 236 25.95 11.99 8.09
CA THR A 236 25.64 10.64 8.59
C THR A 236 25.11 10.66 10.03
N ILE A 237 25.26 11.77 10.77
CA ILE A 237 24.67 11.92 12.11
C ILE A 237 23.14 11.89 12.05
N LEU A 238 22.52 12.42 10.99
CA LEU A 238 21.08 12.22 10.76
C LEU A 238 20.73 10.73 10.55
N GLN A 239 21.67 9.92 10.07
CA GLN A 239 21.51 8.48 9.94
C GLN A 239 21.72 7.74 11.26
N GLN A 240 22.30 8.41 12.27
CA GLN A 240 22.51 7.83 13.61
C GLN A 240 21.27 7.86 14.50
N MET A 241 20.16 8.49 14.07
CA MET A 241 18.87 8.35 14.72
C MET A 241 18.34 6.93 14.51
N THR A 242 18.85 6.02 15.30
CA THR A 242 18.43 4.61 15.30
C THR A 242 17.26 4.40 16.24
N SER A 243 16.70 3.21 16.25
CA SER A 243 15.71 2.77 17.24
C SER A 243 16.22 2.83 18.70
N ASN A 244 17.52 2.99 18.92
CA ASN A 244 18.14 3.13 20.25
C ASN A 244 18.39 4.59 20.66
N SER A 245 18.02 5.56 19.83
CA SER A 245 18.19 6.98 20.18
C SER A 245 17.25 7.38 21.31
N PRO A 246 17.69 8.29 22.23
CA PRO A 246 16.82 8.77 23.29
C PRO A 246 15.55 9.43 22.75
N PRO A 247 14.37 9.17 23.34
CA PRO A 247 13.10 9.75 22.89
C PRO A 247 13.12 11.28 22.79
N GLU A 248 13.89 11.94 23.65
CA GLU A 248 14.02 13.40 23.71
C GLU A 248 14.65 14.01 22.45
N MET A 249 15.35 13.22 21.66
CA MET A 249 15.89 13.66 20.37
C MET A 249 14.83 13.76 19.27
N LEU A 250 13.65 13.14 19.49
CA LEU A 250 12.56 13.14 18.54
C LEU A 250 11.63 14.34 18.76
N VAL A 251 12.13 15.54 18.49
CA VAL A 251 11.34 16.78 18.52
C VAL A 251 10.58 16.93 17.22
N GLY A 252 9.25 16.89 17.31
CA GLY A 252 8.35 16.96 16.17
C GLY A 252 7.22 17.97 16.36
N SER A 253 6.43 18.17 15.31
CA SER A 253 5.24 19.05 15.30
C SER A 253 3.93 18.26 15.23
N GLY A 254 4.01 16.93 15.29
CA GLY A 254 2.87 16.03 15.22
C GLY A 254 2.06 15.92 16.52
N PRO A 255 0.96 15.14 16.51
CA PRO A 255 0.01 15.06 17.62
C PRO A 255 0.56 14.37 18.87
N PHE A 256 1.62 13.59 18.74
CA PHE A 256 2.19 12.83 19.87
C PHE A 256 3.71 13.00 19.93
N VAL A 257 4.28 12.72 21.10
CA VAL A 257 5.72 12.66 21.34
C VAL A 257 6.08 11.27 21.84
N LEU A 258 7.22 10.74 21.41
CA LEU A 258 7.72 9.45 21.89
C LEU A 258 8.06 9.55 23.37
N LYS A 259 7.52 8.64 24.18
CA LYS A 259 7.77 8.55 25.63
C LYS A 259 8.72 7.41 25.96
N GLU A 260 8.52 6.26 25.33
CA GLU A 260 9.27 5.04 25.64
C GLU A 260 9.30 4.13 24.39
N TYR A 261 10.42 3.48 24.16
CA TYR A 261 10.53 2.38 23.22
C TYR A 261 11.24 1.21 23.89
N ILE A 262 10.61 0.05 23.89
CA ILE A 262 11.20 -1.22 24.34
C ILE A 262 11.26 -2.13 23.11
N PRO A 263 12.46 -2.42 22.56
CA PRO A 263 12.63 -3.25 21.36
C PRO A 263 11.92 -4.59 21.50
N ALA A 264 11.27 -5.02 20.41
CA ALA A 264 10.50 -6.26 20.31
C ALA A 264 9.31 -6.38 21.30
N GLU A 265 8.96 -5.33 22.03
CA GLU A 265 7.86 -5.33 22.99
C GLU A 265 6.83 -4.26 22.68
N LYS A 266 7.19 -2.98 22.80
CA LYS A 266 6.23 -1.88 22.65
C LYS A 266 6.86 -0.52 22.37
N ILE A 267 6.01 0.38 21.84
CA ILE A 267 6.27 1.81 21.73
C ILE A 267 5.18 2.54 22.50
N VAL A 268 5.56 3.55 23.28
CA VAL A 268 4.63 4.38 24.03
C VAL A 268 4.78 5.84 23.60
N TYR A 269 3.68 6.41 23.17
CA TYR A 269 3.57 7.83 22.87
C TYR A 269 2.67 8.52 23.87
N GLN A 270 2.94 9.79 24.14
CA GLN A 270 2.07 10.66 24.92
C GLN A 270 1.63 11.85 24.08
N ARG A 271 0.50 12.47 24.45
CA ARG A 271 -0.01 13.68 23.81
C ARG A 271 1.08 14.74 23.72
N ASN A 272 1.21 15.37 22.55
CA ASN A 272 1.99 16.60 22.39
C ASN A 272 1.20 17.80 22.95
N PRO A 273 1.62 18.40 24.06
CA PRO A 273 0.89 19.54 24.67
C PRO A 273 0.97 20.81 23.81
N ARG A 274 1.79 20.84 22.77
CA ARG A 274 1.93 21.96 21.85
C ARG A 274 1.31 21.71 20.48
N TYR A 275 0.59 20.60 20.31
CA TYR A 275 -0.05 20.29 19.03
C TYR A 275 -1.06 21.38 18.67
N TRP A 276 -1.11 21.76 17.41
CA TRP A 276 -1.70 23.00 16.93
C TRP A 276 -3.11 22.88 16.35
N LYS A 277 -3.56 21.69 15.92
CA LYS A 277 -4.90 21.50 15.37
C LYS A 277 -5.99 21.57 16.45
N LYS A 278 -7.19 21.99 16.04
CA LYS A 278 -8.37 22.17 16.90
C LYS A 278 -9.55 21.36 16.39
N ASP A 279 -10.51 21.09 17.25
CA ASP A 279 -11.83 20.58 16.85
C ASP A 279 -12.79 21.75 16.51
N SER A 280 -14.02 21.40 16.07
CA SER A 280 -15.05 22.39 15.71
C SER A 280 -15.56 23.23 16.89
N ARG A 281 -15.21 22.91 18.13
CA ARG A 281 -15.50 23.67 19.36
C ARG A 281 -14.30 24.51 19.83
N GLY A 282 -13.19 24.49 19.07
CA GLY A 282 -11.96 25.18 19.43
C GLY A 282 -11.09 24.43 20.46
N GLN A 283 -11.44 23.20 20.82
CA GLN A 283 -10.62 22.38 21.71
C GLN A 283 -9.39 21.86 20.95
N ARG A 284 -8.22 21.92 21.56
CA ARG A 284 -6.99 21.42 20.92
C ARG A 284 -6.96 19.89 20.89
N LEU A 285 -6.35 19.37 19.85
CA LEU A 285 -6.11 17.93 19.67
C LEU A 285 -4.71 17.54 20.20
N PRO A 286 -4.39 16.25 20.39
CA PRO A 286 -5.28 15.10 20.35
C PRO A 286 -6.04 14.91 21.68
N TYR A 287 -7.11 14.09 21.64
CA TYR A 287 -7.87 13.81 22.87
C TYR A 287 -7.24 12.71 23.73
N ILE A 288 -6.62 11.71 23.12
CA ILE A 288 -6.00 10.56 23.80
C ILE A 288 -4.75 11.01 24.54
N ASP A 289 -4.58 10.55 25.80
CA ASP A 289 -3.40 10.88 26.60
C ASP A 289 -2.18 10.07 26.17
N GLU A 290 -2.37 8.76 25.94
CA GLU A 290 -1.30 7.81 25.71
C GLU A 290 -1.69 6.77 24.65
N ILE A 291 -0.77 6.50 23.73
CA ILE A 291 -0.88 5.42 22.75
C ILE A 291 0.17 4.37 23.10
N VAL A 292 -0.24 3.11 23.14
CA VAL A 292 0.66 1.97 23.30
C VAL A 292 0.55 1.08 22.07
N ILE A 293 1.65 0.94 21.35
CA ILE A 293 1.76 0.06 20.17
C ILE A 293 2.55 -1.17 20.58
N LEU A 294 1.91 -2.33 20.60
CA LEU A 294 2.58 -3.59 20.89
C LEU A 294 3.22 -4.16 19.62
N LEU A 295 4.46 -4.61 19.71
CA LEU A 295 5.21 -5.23 18.60
C LEU A 295 4.98 -6.74 18.67
N VAL A 296 4.02 -7.24 17.91
CA VAL A 296 3.60 -8.65 17.93
C VAL A 296 3.64 -9.21 16.51
N LYS A 297 4.65 -10.02 16.21
CA LYS A 297 4.93 -10.54 14.87
C LYS A 297 4.00 -11.66 14.38
N ASP A 298 3.07 -12.12 15.19
CA ASP A 298 2.14 -13.19 14.88
C ASP A 298 0.69 -12.70 14.97
N LEU A 299 -0.06 -12.82 13.86
CA LEU A 299 -1.46 -12.36 13.78
C LEU A 299 -2.39 -13.16 14.70
N ASN A 300 -2.14 -14.45 14.92
CA ASN A 300 -2.96 -15.25 15.82
C ASN A 300 -2.74 -14.82 17.28
N LEU A 301 -1.50 -14.49 17.63
CA LEU A 301 -1.19 -13.93 18.95
C LEU A 301 -1.81 -12.54 19.12
N GLN A 302 -1.79 -11.68 18.09
CA GLN A 302 -2.50 -10.40 18.13
C GLN A 302 -4.01 -10.63 18.31
N TRP A 303 -4.60 -11.61 17.60
CA TRP A 303 -6.01 -11.94 17.75
C TRP A 303 -6.35 -12.41 19.16
N GLN A 304 -5.55 -13.32 19.75
CA GLN A 304 -5.73 -13.75 21.14
C GLN A 304 -5.67 -12.57 22.12
N LYS A 305 -4.76 -11.62 21.91
CA LYS A 305 -4.67 -10.41 22.73
C LYS A 305 -5.90 -9.51 22.58
N PHE A 306 -6.45 -9.40 21.37
CA PHE A 306 -7.71 -8.69 21.13
C PHE A 306 -8.89 -9.36 21.86
N GLU A 307 -9.03 -10.69 21.75
CA GLU A 307 -10.05 -11.46 22.46
C GLU A 307 -9.93 -11.35 23.99
N ALA A 308 -8.69 -11.32 24.51
CA ALA A 308 -8.41 -11.10 25.93
C ALA A 308 -8.69 -9.65 26.40
N GLY A 309 -8.99 -8.72 25.46
CA GLY A 309 -9.25 -7.32 25.76
C GLY A 309 -8.00 -6.47 26.02
N GLU A 310 -6.82 -6.98 25.66
CA GLU A 310 -5.53 -6.26 25.77
C GLU A 310 -5.37 -5.21 24.66
N LEU A 311 -6.05 -5.40 23.51
CA LEU A 311 -6.05 -4.48 22.36
C LEU A 311 -7.42 -3.82 22.21
N ASP A 312 -7.45 -2.55 21.83
CA ASP A 312 -8.68 -1.82 21.53
C ASP A 312 -9.19 -2.06 20.09
N ILE A 313 -8.26 -2.37 19.18
CA ILE A 313 -8.54 -2.69 17.76
C ILE A 313 -7.68 -3.85 17.28
N PHE A 314 -8.17 -4.52 16.23
CA PHE A 314 -7.40 -5.47 15.44
C PHE A 314 -7.58 -5.15 13.95
N MET A 315 -6.50 -4.82 13.27
CA MET A 315 -6.47 -4.52 11.83
C MET A 315 -6.13 -5.78 11.03
N ASP A 316 -6.49 -5.78 9.73
CA ASP A 316 -6.15 -6.86 8.80
C ASP A 316 -6.64 -8.26 9.24
N LEU A 317 -7.92 -8.36 9.62
CA LEU A 317 -8.54 -9.60 10.11
C LEU A 317 -8.39 -10.74 9.09
N PRO A 318 -7.67 -11.84 9.42
CA PRO A 318 -7.56 -13.01 8.57
C PRO A 318 -8.91 -13.70 8.35
N ALA A 319 -9.06 -14.40 7.22
CA ALA A 319 -10.30 -15.13 6.89
C ALA A 319 -10.68 -16.17 7.96
N ASP A 320 -9.69 -16.78 8.59
CA ASP A 320 -9.88 -17.84 9.59
C ASP A 320 -10.55 -17.30 10.87
N HIS A 321 -10.26 -16.06 11.28
CA HIS A 321 -10.85 -15.43 12.47
C HIS A 321 -12.18 -14.71 12.20
N PHE A 322 -12.66 -14.70 10.95
CA PHE A 322 -13.88 -13.99 10.61
C PHE A 322 -15.12 -14.53 11.33
N ARG A 323 -15.19 -15.86 11.56
CA ARG A 323 -16.31 -16.48 12.26
C ARG A 323 -16.33 -16.05 13.73
N GLU A 324 -15.20 -16.02 14.39
CA GLU A 324 -15.05 -15.58 15.77
C GLU A 324 -15.37 -14.08 15.90
N ALA A 325 -14.84 -13.24 15.01
CA ALA A 325 -15.16 -11.81 14.96
C ALA A 325 -16.66 -11.57 14.76
N THR A 326 -17.33 -12.37 13.91
CA THR A 326 -18.80 -12.31 13.73
C THR A 326 -19.54 -12.74 14.99
N ALA A 327 -19.05 -13.74 15.71
CA ALA A 327 -19.63 -14.16 16.98
C ALA A 327 -19.50 -13.07 18.05
N MET A 328 -18.34 -12.39 18.14
CA MET A 328 -18.14 -11.24 19.02
C MET A 328 -19.06 -10.06 18.67
N GLU A 329 -19.25 -9.78 17.36
CA GLU A 329 -20.20 -8.76 16.90
C GLU A 329 -21.65 -9.09 17.35
N LYS A 330 -22.08 -10.34 17.17
CA LYS A 330 -23.41 -10.82 17.63
C LYS A 330 -23.57 -10.77 19.15
N ALA A 331 -22.50 -11.08 19.88
CA ALA A 331 -22.45 -11.00 21.35
C ALA A 331 -22.41 -9.56 21.87
N GLY A 332 -22.16 -8.57 20.99
CA GLY A 332 -22.05 -7.17 21.38
C GLY A 332 -20.74 -6.81 22.11
N THR A 333 -19.69 -7.63 21.95
CA THR A 333 -18.35 -7.40 22.56
C THR A 333 -17.39 -6.69 21.63
N ALA A 334 -17.58 -6.81 20.31
CA ALA A 334 -16.80 -6.11 19.30
C ALA A 334 -17.68 -5.59 18.16
N ASP A 335 -17.17 -4.62 17.40
CA ASP A 335 -17.71 -4.18 16.11
C ASP A 335 -16.83 -4.75 14.99
N LEU A 336 -17.47 -5.44 14.01
CA LEU A 336 -16.78 -5.93 12.82
C LEU A 336 -16.93 -4.90 11.68
N VAL A 337 -15.83 -4.25 11.34
CA VAL A 337 -15.76 -3.25 10.27
C VAL A 337 -15.48 -3.94 8.94
N ARG A 338 -16.36 -3.74 7.98
CA ARG A 338 -16.27 -4.29 6.62
C ARG A 338 -15.83 -3.19 5.67
N LEU A 339 -14.55 -3.16 5.30
CA LEU A 339 -13.95 -2.09 4.50
C LEU A 339 -14.23 -2.24 2.99
N GLY A 340 -14.53 -3.44 2.54
CA GLY A 340 -14.75 -3.75 1.12
C GLY A 340 -13.60 -4.51 0.47
N VAL A 341 -13.51 -4.43 -0.85
CA VAL A 341 -12.47 -5.15 -1.62
C VAL A 341 -11.11 -4.49 -1.37
N SER A 342 -10.14 -5.27 -0.91
CA SER A 342 -8.75 -4.84 -0.70
C SER A 342 -8.15 -4.29 -2.01
N LEU A 343 -7.16 -3.41 -1.87
CA LEU A 343 -6.38 -2.90 -3.00
C LEU A 343 -5.27 -3.87 -3.44
N ASN A 344 -5.00 -4.91 -2.63
CA ASN A 344 -4.00 -5.91 -2.94
C ASN A 344 -4.53 -6.93 -3.94
N THR A 345 -3.66 -7.37 -4.85
CA THR A 345 -4.01 -8.32 -5.91
C THR A 345 -3.24 -9.63 -5.77
N ASN A 346 -3.85 -10.73 -6.20
CA ASN A 346 -3.13 -11.97 -6.50
C ASN A 346 -3.19 -12.21 -8.01
N TRP A 347 -2.07 -12.62 -8.57
CA TRP A 347 -1.90 -12.78 -10.01
C TRP A 347 -0.95 -13.94 -10.34
N VAL A 348 -1.06 -14.47 -11.54
CA VAL A 348 -0.05 -15.34 -12.16
C VAL A 348 0.54 -14.66 -13.39
N CYS A 349 1.79 -14.98 -13.66
CA CYS A 349 2.53 -14.47 -14.81
C CYS A 349 3.36 -15.57 -15.44
N PHE A 350 3.46 -15.57 -16.77
CA PHE A 350 4.39 -16.41 -17.52
C PHE A 350 5.69 -15.66 -17.78
N ASN A 351 6.79 -16.38 -17.71
CA ASN A 351 8.09 -15.84 -18.11
C ASN A 351 8.17 -15.78 -19.64
N MET A 352 8.18 -14.58 -20.19
CA MET A 352 8.32 -14.33 -21.63
C MET A 352 9.65 -13.63 -21.95
N HIS A 353 10.65 -13.78 -21.07
CA HIS A 353 11.96 -13.15 -21.24
C HIS A 353 12.71 -13.80 -22.42
N PRO A 354 13.07 -13.04 -23.48
CA PRO A 354 13.71 -13.61 -24.68
C PRO A 354 15.22 -13.79 -24.52
N GLY A 355 15.80 -13.33 -23.40
CA GLY A 355 17.25 -13.31 -23.19
C GLY A 355 17.83 -14.64 -22.70
N LYS A 356 19.14 -14.61 -22.54
CA LYS A 356 19.94 -15.72 -22.06
C LYS A 356 20.75 -15.31 -20.82
N ASN A 357 21.09 -16.29 -20.02
CA ASN A 357 22.06 -16.11 -18.93
C ASN A 357 23.43 -15.73 -19.54
N PRO A 358 24.01 -14.59 -19.17
CA PRO A 358 25.29 -14.14 -19.75
C PRO A 358 26.48 -15.03 -19.37
N GLU A 359 26.38 -15.85 -18.30
CA GLU A 359 27.44 -16.72 -17.84
C GLU A 359 27.40 -18.10 -18.50
N THR A 360 26.18 -18.64 -18.73
CA THR A 360 26.00 -20.00 -19.24
C THR A 360 25.58 -20.06 -20.71
N ASP A 361 25.20 -18.94 -21.33
CA ASP A 361 24.57 -18.80 -22.65
C ASP A 361 23.25 -19.62 -22.81
N GLU A 362 22.71 -20.14 -21.72
CA GLU A 362 21.43 -20.83 -21.73
C GLU A 362 20.26 -19.82 -21.74
N PRO A 363 19.17 -20.09 -22.48
CA PRO A 363 18.00 -19.23 -22.43
C PRO A 363 17.41 -19.20 -21.02
N PHE A 364 16.84 -18.05 -20.63
CA PHE A 364 16.11 -17.92 -19.36
C PHE A 364 14.84 -18.77 -19.35
N VAL A 365 14.23 -18.95 -20.50
CA VAL A 365 13.02 -19.78 -20.71
C VAL A 365 13.32 -20.77 -21.83
N ASP A 366 13.01 -22.05 -21.62
CA ASP A 366 13.18 -23.08 -22.63
C ASP A 366 12.41 -22.71 -23.90
N GLU A 367 12.95 -23.04 -25.08
CA GLU A 367 12.41 -22.61 -26.37
C GLU A 367 10.95 -23.01 -26.56
N GLU A 368 10.59 -24.22 -26.17
CA GLU A 368 9.21 -24.72 -26.25
C GLU A 368 8.26 -23.93 -25.36
N LYS A 369 8.66 -23.64 -24.11
CA LYS A 369 7.86 -22.86 -23.18
C LYS A 369 7.74 -21.41 -23.62
N SER A 370 8.84 -20.82 -24.11
CA SER A 370 8.82 -19.50 -24.72
C SER A 370 7.82 -19.43 -25.87
N TYR A 371 7.80 -20.44 -26.75
CA TYR A 371 6.82 -20.54 -27.84
C TYR A 371 5.38 -20.56 -27.31
N TRP A 372 5.07 -21.36 -26.29
CA TRP A 372 3.72 -21.42 -25.73
C TRP A 372 3.30 -20.13 -25.05
N PHE A 373 4.16 -19.58 -24.22
CA PHE A 373 3.85 -18.40 -23.39
C PHE A 373 3.63 -17.13 -24.22
N HIS A 374 4.27 -17.02 -25.39
CA HIS A 374 4.05 -15.90 -26.34
C HIS A 374 2.74 -16.00 -27.13
N GLN A 375 2.09 -17.18 -27.19
CA GLN A 375 0.79 -17.32 -27.86
C GLN A 375 -0.32 -16.65 -27.04
N LEU A 376 -0.93 -15.60 -27.59
CA LEU A 376 -2.00 -14.88 -26.87
C LEU A 376 -3.20 -15.81 -26.58
N ASP A 377 -3.56 -16.66 -27.54
CA ASP A 377 -4.70 -17.57 -27.39
C ASP A 377 -4.43 -18.66 -26.35
N PHE A 378 -3.18 -19.07 -26.15
CA PHE A 378 -2.78 -19.88 -25.01
C PHE A 378 -3.05 -19.14 -23.69
N ARG A 379 -2.61 -17.88 -23.56
CA ARG A 379 -2.87 -17.10 -22.34
C ARG A 379 -4.36 -16.85 -22.09
N LYS A 380 -5.17 -16.67 -23.17
CA LYS A 380 -6.64 -16.62 -23.06
C LYS A 380 -7.21 -17.95 -22.56
N ALA A 381 -6.74 -19.08 -23.12
CA ALA A 381 -7.15 -20.41 -22.68
C ALA A 381 -6.89 -20.60 -21.18
N ILE A 382 -5.68 -20.28 -20.71
CA ILE A 382 -5.33 -20.37 -19.29
C ILE A 382 -6.25 -19.47 -18.45
N ASN A 383 -6.51 -18.26 -18.91
CA ASN A 383 -7.34 -17.30 -18.19
C ASN A 383 -8.80 -17.76 -18.03
N HIS A 384 -9.35 -18.44 -19.06
CA HIS A 384 -10.67 -19.08 -18.99
C HIS A 384 -10.68 -20.40 -18.20
N ALA A 385 -9.54 -21.10 -18.13
CA ALA A 385 -9.44 -22.38 -17.42
C ALA A 385 -9.42 -22.20 -15.88
N ILE A 386 -9.02 -21.05 -15.35
CA ILE A 386 -8.90 -20.81 -13.91
C ILE A 386 -10.26 -20.45 -13.29
N ASP A 387 -10.76 -21.30 -12.37
CA ASP A 387 -12.01 -21.10 -11.62
C ASP A 387 -11.82 -20.11 -10.46
N ARG A 388 -11.92 -18.80 -10.76
CA ARG A 388 -11.83 -17.73 -9.76
C ARG A 388 -12.94 -17.81 -8.71
N ASP A 389 -14.13 -18.27 -9.08
CA ASP A 389 -15.23 -18.47 -8.14
C ASP A 389 -14.97 -19.68 -7.22
N GLY A 390 -14.35 -20.72 -7.73
CA GLY A 390 -13.85 -21.85 -6.94
C GLY A 390 -12.79 -21.38 -5.93
N ILE A 391 -11.80 -20.61 -6.37
CA ILE A 391 -10.79 -20.01 -5.50
C ILE A 391 -11.45 -19.15 -4.42
N LYS A 392 -12.41 -18.28 -4.80
CA LYS A 392 -13.16 -17.45 -3.85
C LYS A 392 -13.86 -18.29 -2.78
N ARG A 393 -14.56 -19.34 -3.17
CA ARG A 393 -15.29 -20.22 -2.25
C ARG A 393 -14.35 -20.96 -1.31
N THR A 394 -13.31 -21.56 -1.86
CA THR A 394 -12.43 -22.50 -1.12
C THR A 394 -11.37 -21.77 -0.32
N ALA A 395 -10.53 -20.94 -0.98
CA ALA A 395 -9.40 -20.30 -0.33
C ALA A 395 -9.80 -19.07 0.49
N PHE A 396 -10.86 -18.33 0.09
CA PHE A 396 -11.29 -17.11 0.78
C PHE A 396 -12.64 -17.28 1.50
N GLN A 397 -13.21 -18.46 1.57
CA GLN A 397 -14.50 -18.72 2.21
C GLN A 397 -15.60 -17.73 1.76
N GLY A 398 -15.63 -17.39 0.46
CA GLY A 398 -16.55 -16.43 -0.13
C GLY A 398 -16.17 -14.94 0.03
N ARG A 399 -15.08 -14.61 0.73
CA ARG A 399 -14.70 -13.23 1.12
C ARG A 399 -13.64 -12.63 0.22
N ALA A 400 -13.84 -12.71 -1.08
CA ALA A 400 -12.96 -12.14 -2.09
C ALA A 400 -13.74 -11.77 -3.33
N THR A 401 -13.10 -11.05 -4.25
CA THR A 401 -13.65 -10.60 -5.52
C THR A 401 -12.71 -10.98 -6.65
N ALA A 402 -13.24 -11.64 -7.69
CA ALA A 402 -12.49 -11.90 -8.90
C ALA A 402 -12.08 -10.59 -9.59
N ILE A 403 -10.86 -10.52 -10.08
CA ILE A 403 -10.28 -9.34 -10.72
C ILE A 403 -9.59 -9.72 -12.03
N TRP A 404 -9.57 -8.77 -12.99
CA TRP A 404 -8.94 -8.93 -14.31
C TRP A 404 -7.98 -7.78 -14.64
N SER A 405 -7.69 -6.92 -13.65
CA SER A 405 -6.81 -5.77 -13.78
C SER A 405 -5.90 -5.65 -12.57
N SER A 406 -4.82 -4.89 -12.69
CA SER A 406 -3.95 -4.49 -11.59
C SER A 406 -4.67 -3.65 -10.54
N VAL A 407 -5.80 -3.05 -10.92
CA VAL A 407 -6.62 -2.21 -10.03
C VAL A 407 -7.86 -2.96 -9.61
N THR A 408 -8.07 -3.06 -8.29
CA THR A 408 -9.25 -3.71 -7.73
C THR A 408 -10.45 -2.76 -7.66
N PRO A 409 -11.69 -3.28 -7.57
CA PRO A 409 -12.87 -2.43 -7.37
C PRO A 409 -12.84 -1.60 -6.07
N GLY A 410 -11.95 -1.91 -5.13
CA GLY A 410 -11.71 -1.11 -3.93
C GLY A 410 -11.06 0.24 -4.24
N ASN A 411 -10.24 0.31 -5.27
CA ASN A 411 -9.62 1.56 -5.71
C ASN A 411 -10.60 2.35 -6.61
N ARG A 412 -11.44 3.16 -5.99
CA ARG A 412 -12.53 3.86 -6.67
C ARG A 412 -12.06 4.88 -7.69
N SER A 413 -10.90 5.51 -7.44
CA SER A 413 -10.36 6.56 -8.29
C SER A 413 -9.83 6.03 -9.62
N TRP A 414 -9.24 4.84 -9.61
CA TRP A 414 -8.49 4.31 -10.75
C TRP A 414 -9.09 3.04 -11.37
N PHE A 415 -10.07 2.42 -10.73
CA PHE A 415 -10.70 1.20 -11.26
C PHE A 415 -11.43 1.46 -12.58
N HIS A 416 -11.06 0.70 -13.61
CA HIS A 416 -11.73 0.72 -14.91
C HIS A 416 -12.72 -0.44 -15.03
N ARG A 417 -14.00 -0.11 -15.25
CA ARG A 417 -15.07 -1.12 -15.34
C ARG A 417 -15.13 -1.84 -16.70
N GLY A 418 -14.52 -1.24 -17.72
CA GLY A 418 -14.51 -1.74 -19.11
C GLY A 418 -13.40 -2.75 -19.41
N VAL A 419 -12.60 -3.14 -18.43
CA VAL A 419 -11.51 -4.11 -18.62
C VAL A 419 -12.05 -5.42 -19.17
N THR A 420 -11.36 -5.99 -20.16
CA THR A 420 -11.68 -7.31 -20.71
C THR A 420 -11.67 -8.38 -19.61
N THR A 421 -12.74 -9.17 -19.55
CA THR A 421 -12.89 -10.25 -18.58
C THR A 421 -12.85 -11.61 -19.25
N TYR A 422 -12.41 -12.61 -18.54
CA TYR A 422 -12.26 -14.00 -19.01
C TYR A 422 -12.98 -14.94 -18.03
N PRO A 423 -14.34 -15.06 -18.14
CA PRO A 423 -15.12 -15.92 -17.26
C PRO A 423 -14.66 -17.37 -17.35
N TYR A 424 -14.72 -18.09 -16.23
CA TYR A 424 -14.39 -19.51 -16.17
C TYR A 424 -15.23 -20.32 -17.15
N SER A 425 -14.58 -21.04 -18.05
CA SER A 425 -15.19 -21.95 -18.99
C SER A 425 -14.14 -22.92 -19.54
N VAL A 426 -14.22 -24.17 -19.09
CA VAL A 426 -13.36 -25.25 -19.60
C VAL A 426 -13.53 -25.43 -21.11
N GLU A 427 -14.77 -25.37 -21.60
CA GLU A 427 -15.08 -25.48 -23.03
C GLU A 427 -14.41 -24.37 -23.85
N THR A 428 -14.49 -23.12 -23.39
CA THR A 428 -13.85 -21.98 -24.09
C THR A 428 -12.33 -22.13 -24.07
N ALA A 429 -11.75 -22.54 -22.93
CA ALA A 429 -10.32 -22.78 -22.83
C ALA A 429 -9.85 -23.88 -23.79
N GLN A 430 -10.57 -25.00 -23.84
CA GLN A 430 -10.27 -26.11 -24.76
C GLN A 430 -10.38 -25.65 -26.24
N ARG A 431 -11.40 -24.86 -26.58
CA ARG A 431 -11.55 -24.32 -27.93
C ARG A 431 -10.35 -23.49 -28.36
N TYR A 432 -9.84 -22.58 -27.52
CA TYR A 432 -8.63 -21.83 -27.84
C TYR A 432 -7.41 -22.71 -28.08
N LEU A 433 -7.24 -23.78 -27.28
CA LEU A 433 -6.15 -24.73 -27.46
C LEU A 433 -6.34 -25.58 -28.75
N ASP A 434 -7.57 -25.95 -29.05
CA ASP A 434 -7.91 -26.67 -30.32
C ASP A 434 -7.67 -25.80 -31.56
N GLU A 435 -7.96 -24.49 -31.50
CA GLU A 435 -7.70 -23.50 -32.56
C GLU A 435 -6.19 -23.30 -32.80
N LEU A 436 -5.34 -23.47 -31.77
CA LEU A 436 -3.88 -23.52 -31.90
C LEU A 436 -3.39 -24.86 -32.49
N GLY A 437 -4.26 -25.84 -32.65
CA GLY A 437 -3.91 -27.19 -33.11
C GLY A 437 -3.34 -28.09 -32.00
N TRP A 438 -3.39 -27.66 -30.76
CA TRP A 438 -2.80 -28.35 -29.61
C TRP A 438 -3.78 -29.37 -29.04
N LYS A 439 -3.49 -30.64 -29.19
CA LYS A 439 -4.39 -31.75 -28.83
C LYS A 439 -3.63 -32.87 -28.12
N ASP A 440 -4.31 -33.61 -27.27
CA ASP A 440 -3.82 -34.88 -26.72
C ASP A 440 -3.84 -35.91 -27.85
N THR A 441 -2.68 -36.26 -28.37
CA THR A 441 -2.51 -37.12 -29.54
C THR A 441 -2.13 -38.55 -29.17
N ASP A 442 -1.57 -38.78 -27.99
CA ASP A 442 -1.16 -40.10 -27.50
C ASP A 442 -2.09 -40.66 -26.42
N GLY A 443 -3.03 -39.85 -25.91
CA GLY A 443 -4.06 -40.29 -24.95
C GLY A 443 -3.60 -40.32 -23.51
N ASP A 444 -2.49 -39.63 -23.16
CA ASP A 444 -1.96 -39.57 -21.79
C ASP A 444 -2.67 -38.53 -20.91
N GLY A 445 -3.56 -37.71 -21.51
CA GLY A 445 -4.32 -36.65 -20.84
C GLY A 445 -3.61 -35.30 -20.85
N VAL A 446 -2.44 -35.20 -21.48
CA VAL A 446 -1.70 -33.95 -21.70
C VAL A 446 -1.74 -33.60 -23.18
N ARG A 447 -2.00 -32.37 -23.52
CA ARG A 447 -1.97 -31.89 -24.89
C ARG A 447 -0.54 -31.70 -25.39
N GLU A 448 -0.30 -32.06 -26.64
CA GLU A 448 0.91 -31.66 -27.37
C GLU A 448 0.64 -30.39 -28.18
N ASP A 449 1.68 -29.60 -28.37
CA ASP A 449 1.67 -28.49 -29.29
C ASP A 449 1.72 -28.97 -30.76
N ASP A 450 1.71 -28.03 -31.71
CA ASP A 450 1.78 -28.32 -33.13
C ASP A 450 3.10 -28.97 -33.62
N GLN A 451 4.10 -29.08 -32.71
CA GLN A 451 5.37 -29.77 -32.93
C GLN A 451 5.44 -31.12 -32.20
N GLY A 452 4.35 -31.53 -31.56
CA GLY A 452 4.26 -32.79 -30.83
C GLY A 452 4.92 -32.76 -29.44
N ARG A 453 5.14 -31.56 -28.85
CA ARG A 453 5.77 -31.43 -27.52
C ARG A 453 4.68 -31.32 -26.45
N PRO A 454 4.73 -32.18 -25.40
CA PRO A 454 3.72 -32.16 -24.34
C PRO A 454 3.80 -30.85 -23.53
N ILE A 455 2.63 -30.23 -23.30
CA ILE A 455 2.55 -28.94 -22.62
C ILE A 455 2.70 -29.13 -21.12
N ARG A 456 3.93 -29.01 -20.63
CA ARG A 456 4.32 -29.17 -19.23
C ARG A 456 5.20 -28.01 -18.77
N PHE A 457 4.88 -27.41 -17.60
CA PHE A 457 5.67 -26.34 -17.02
C PHE A 457 5.50 -26.28 -15.49
N THR A 458 6.35 -25.49 -14.84
CA THR A 458 6.32 -25.32 -13.38
C THR A 458 5.56 -24.07 -12.98
N LEU A 459 4.73 -24.17 -11.93
CA LEU A 459 4.13 -23.04 -11.23
C LEU A 459 4.80 -22.89 -9.87
N ASN A 460 5.41 -21.74 -9.64
CA ASN A 460 6.06 -21.40 -8.38
C ASN A 460 5.24 -20.39 -7.57
N THR A 461 5.33 -20.49 -6.26
CA THR A 461 4.85 -19.49 -5.30
C THR A 461 5.69 -19.55 -4.03
N ASN A 462 5.51 -18.63 -3.10
CA ASN A 462 6.22 -18.65 -1.83
C ASN A 462 5.60 -19.63 -0.83
N VAL A 463 6.43 -20.49 -0.24
CA VAL A 463 6.03 -21.56 0.68
C VAL A 463 5.44 -21.02 1.99
N GLU A 464 5.81 -19.82 2.40
CA GLU A 464 5.33 -19.19 3.63
C GLU A 464 3.88 -18.69 3.53
N ASN A 465 3.30 -18.64 2.32
CA ASN A 465 1.93 -18.20 2.10
C ASN A 465 0.99 -19.37 1.80
N ASN A 466 0.37 -19.90 2.84
CA ASN A 466 -0.56 -21.05 2.74
C ASN A 466 -1.74 -20.77 1.80
N LEU A 467 -2.24 -19.53 1.77
CA LEU A 467 -3.33 -19.12 0.87
C LEU A 467 -2.90 -19.26 -0.59
N ARG A 468 -1.72 -18.75 -0.95
CA ARG A 468 -1.18 -18.90 -2.31
C ARG A 468 -0.85 -20.35 -2.64
N GLN A 469 -0.43 -21.17 -1.67
CA GLN A 469 -0.25 -22.60 -1.90
C GLN A 469 -1.59 -23.27 -2.26
N GLN A 470 -2.68 -22.94 -1.58
CA GLN A 470 -4.03 -23.43 -1.93
C GLN A 470 -4.43 -22.98 -3.34
N ILE A 471 -4.25 -21.70 -3.66
CA ILE A 471 -4.54 -21.15 -5.00
C ILE A 471 -3.72 -21.87 -6.08
N GLY A 472 -2.43 -22.08 -5.86
CA GLY A 472 -1.54 -22.76 -6.81
C GLY A 472 -1.95 -24.20 -7.09
N ASN A 473 -2.33 -24.94 -6.04
CA ASN A 473 -2.88 -26.29 -6.18
C ASN A 473 -4.19 -26.29 -7.00
N MET A 474 -5.09 -25.34 -6.75
CA MET A 474 -6.35 -25.23 -7.49
C MET A 474 -6.09 -24.89 -8.96
N ILE A 475 -5.19 -23.97 -9.26
CA ILE A 475 -4.79 -23.64 -10.63
C ILE A 475 -4.23 -24.86 -11.35
N SER A 476 -3.35 -25.64 -10.71
CA SER A 476 -2.79 -26.85 -11.31
C SER A 476 -3.88 -27.88 -11.64
N GLN A 477 -4.87 -28.04 -10.77
CA GLN A 477 -6.01 -28.93 -11.00
C GLN A 477 -6.91 -28.40 -12.13
N ASP A 478 -7.13 -27.10 -12.21
CA ASP A 478 -7.93 -26.48 -13.26
C ASP A 478 -7.27 -26.62 -14.64
N LEU A 479 -5.96 -26.41 -14.72
CA LEU A 479 -5.20 -26.56 -15.96
C LEU A 479 -5.13 -28.00 -16.44
N LYS A 480 -5.11 -28.96 -15.51
CA LYS A 480 -5.21 -30.38 -15.85
C LYS A 480 -6.52 -30.74 -16.56
N LYS A 481 -7.66 -30.08 -16.23
CA LYS A 481 -8.97 -30.29 -16.91
C LYS A 481 -8.94 -29.93 -18.39
N VAL A 482 -8.00 -29.08 -18.80
CA VAL A 482 -7.83 -28.65 -20.19
C VAL A 482 -6.61 -29.30 -20.87
N GLY A 483 -6.01 -30.32 -20.24
CA GLY A 483 -4.91 -31.09 -20.81
C GLY A 483 -3.53 -30.40 -20.67
N ILE A 484 -3.33 -29.60 -19.64
CA ILE A 484 -2.04 -28.95 -19.36
C ILE A 484 -1.49 -29.49 -18.04
N ASP A 485 -0.26 -30.01 -18.07
CA ASP A 485 0.40 -30.59 -16.91
C ASP A 485 1.27 -29.53 -16.20
N VAL A 486 0.85 -29.12 -14.99
CA VAL A 486 1.53 -28.10 -14.20
C VAL A 486 2.17 -28.72 -12.97
N ASN A 487 3.49 -28.67 -12.91
CA ASN A 487 4.26 -29.05 -11.72
C ASN A 487 4.25 -27.90 -10.70
N PHE A 488 3.37 -27.97 -9.71
CA PHE A 488 3.29 -26.96 -8.66
C PHE A 488 4.43 -27.13 -7.66
N LYS A 489 5.31 -26.13 -7.54
CA LYS A 489 6.52 -26.19 -6.72
C LYS A 489 6.71 -24.92 -5.91
N PRO A 490 6.17 -24.84 -4.67
CA PRO A 490 6.43 -23.75 -3.75
C PRO A 490 7.92 -23.63 -3.40
N GLN A 491 8.42 -22.40 -3.21
CA GLN A 491 9.81 -22.07 -2.87
C GLN A 491 9.85 -21.10 -1.70
N ILE A 492 11.00 -20.97 -1.03
CA ILE A 492 11.24 -19.91 -0.05
C ILE A 492 11.13 -18.56 -0.74
N PHE A 493 10.52 -17.58 -0.09
CA PHE A 493 10.23 -16.27 -0.69
C PHE A 493 11.46 -15.59 -1.29
N ASN A 494 12.59 -15.57 -0.56
CA ASN A 494 13.81 -14.95 -1.06
C ASN A 494 14.35 -15.63 -2.32
N ASP A 495 14.27 -16.95 -2.41
CA ASP A 495 14.68 -17.70 -3.61
C ASP A 495 13.75 -17.39 -4.78
N LEU A 496 12.46 -17.25 -4.52
CA LEU A 496 11.46 -16.87 -5.52
C LEU A 496 11.72 -15.46 -6.06
N VAL A 497 12.05 -14.50 -5.19
CA VAL A 497 12.40 -13.13 -5.57
C VAL A 497 13.70 -13.11 -6.39
N THR A 498 14.70 -13.89 -5.98
CA THR A 498 15.96 -14.04 -6.75
C THR A 498 15.67 -14.65 -8.13
N SER A 499 14.82 -15.67 -8.20
CA SER A 499 14.40 -16.26 -9.49
C SER A 499 13.71 -15.24 -10.39
N LEU A 500 12.83 -14.42 -9.83
CA LEU A 500 12.08 -13.40 -10.58
C LEU A 500 12.98 -12.26 -11.09
N ARG A 501 13.95 -11.81 -10.29
CA ARG A 501 14.70 -10.57 -10.51
C ARG A 501 16.07 -10.75 -11.14
N ASP A 502 16.75 -11.83 -10.76
CA ASP A 502 18.18 -11.96 -10.99
C ASP A 502 18.49 -13.13 -11.93
N SER A 503 18.01 -14.33 -11.62
CA SER A 503 18.29 -15.51 -12.45
C SER A 503 17.33 -15.71 -13.61
N HIS A 504 16.12 -15.14 -13.53
CA HIS A 504 15.01 -15.32 -14.49
C HIS A 504 14.66 -16.79 -14.79
N LYS A 505 15.02 -17.73 -13.91
CA LYS A 505 14.77 -19.17 -14.07
C LYS A 505 13.45 -19.56 -13.40
N TRP A 506 12.35 -19.39 -14.12
CA TRP A 506 11.00 -19.78 -13.72
C TRP A 506 10.11 -19.85 -14.97
N ASP A 507 9.03 -20.63 -14.91
CA ASP A 507 8.08 -20.79 -16.04
C ASP A 507 6.82 -19.94 -15.80
N MET A 508 6.09 -20.23 -14.73
CA MET A 508 4.90 -19.53 -14.27
C MET A 508 5.02 -19.23 -12.77
N ILE A 509 4.64 -18.03 -12.35
CA ILE A 509 4.76 -17.61 -10.96
C ILE A 509 3.42 -17.07 -10.45
N LEU A 510 3.06 -17.43 -9.21
CA LEU A 510 1.91 -16.91 -8.48
C LEU A 510 2.39 -16.02 -7.35
N LEU A 511 2.08 -14.73 -7.43
CA LEU A 511 2.41 -13.74 -6.40
C LEU A 511 1.26 -12.71 -6.24
N GLY A 512 1.53 -11.62 -5.57
CA GLY A 512 0.59 -10.51 -5.39
C GLY A 512 1.30 -9.18 -5.28
N TRP A 513 0.58 -8.12 -5.61
CA TRP A 513 1.01 -6.74 -5.40
C TRP A 513 0.23 -6.10 -4.25
N GLY A 514 0.94 -5.37 -3.41
CA GLY A 514 0.32 -4.44 -2.47
C GLY A 514 0.08 -3.08 -3.12
N SER A 515 -0.83 -2.29 -2.57
CA SER A 515 -1.08 -0.92 -2.99
C SER A 515 -0.39 0.06 -2.05
N GLY A 516 0.24 1.09 -2.61
CA GLY A 516 0.73 2.26 -1.85
C GLY A 516 -0.38 3.18 -1.37
N VAL A 517 -0.02 4.18 -0.58
CA VAL A 517 -0.87 5.31 -0.18
C VAL A 517 -0.14 6.60 -0.56
N PRO A 518 -0.72 7.44 -1.40
CA PRO A 518 -1.97 7.28 -2.15
C PRO A 518 -1.96 6.07 -3.10
N PRO A 519 -3.15 5.51 -3.42
CA PRO A 519 -3.24 4.39 -4.33
C PRO A 519 -3.22 4.83 -5.81
N ASP A 520 -2.23 5.63 -6.18
CA ASP A 520 -2.04 6.16 -7.53
C ASP A 520 -1.25 5.17 -8.39
N PRO A 521 -1.65 4.94 -9.66
CA PRO A 521 -0.95 4.06 -10.59
C PRO A 521 0.51 4.44 -10.86
N ALA A 522 0.88 5.71 -10.71
CA ALA A 522 2.27 6.17 -10.83
C ALA A 522 3.22 5.45 -9.87
N ASN A 523 2.72 4.97 -8.73
CA ASN A 523 3.48 4.14 -7.79
C ASN A 523 3.83 2.75 -8.37
N GLY A 524 3.12 2.32 -9.40
CA GLY A 524 3.29 1.04 -10.08
C GLY A 524 4.16 1.09 -11.35
N LYS A 525 4.84 2.19 -11.65
CA LYS A 525 5.64 2.35 -12.87
C LYS A 525 6.66 1.24 -13.08
N ASN A 526 7.31 0.80 -12.02
CA ASN A 526 8.30 -0.27 -12.07
C ASN A 526 7.71 -1.63 -12.56
N ILE A 527 6.40 -1.79 -12.46
CA ILE A 527 5.65 -2.94 -12.97
C ILE A 527 5.14 -2.67 -14.39
N THR A 528 4.65 -1.46 -14.61
CA THR A 528 3.87 -1.10 -15.81
C THR A 528 4.75 -0.74 -17.00
N LEU A 529 5.84 0.02 -16.76
CA LEU A 529 6.77 0.42 -17.82
C LEU A 529 7.61 -0.78 -18.32
N SER A 530 7.85 -0.84 -19.61
CA SER A 530 8.68 -1.87 -20.25
C SER A 530 10.12 -1.90 -19.69
N SER A 531 10.67 -0.75 -19.30
CA SER A 531 11.97 -0.61 -18.64
C SER A 531 11.98 -1.03 -17.17
N GLY A 532 10.83 -1.34 -16.58
CA GLY A 532 10.68 -1.63 -15.16
C GLY A 532 11.36 -2.94 -14.73
N ARG A 533 11.96 -2.96 -13.54
CA ARG A 533 12.56 -4.18 -12.97
C ARG A 533 11.53 -5.21 -12.52
N LEU A 534 10.31 -4.77 -12.21
CA LEU A 534 9.19 -5.62 -11.82
C LEU A 534 8.21 -5.88 -12.96
N HIS A 535 8.58 -5.56 -14.18
CA HIS A 535 7.86 -5.89 -15.42
C HIS A 535 8.03 -7.42 -15.68
N ALA A 536 7.33 -8.22 -14.86
CA ALA A 536 7.69 -9.60 -14.55
C ALA A 536 7.83 -10.51 -15.78
N TRP A 537 7.02 -10.31 -16.82
CA TRP A 537 7.06 -11.17 -18.02
C TRP A 537 8.28 -10.90 -18.92
N HIS A 538 8.83 -9.69 -18.92
CA HIS A 538 10.03 -9.32 -19.67
C HIS A 538 10.65 -8.04 -19.06
N PRO A 539 11.39 -8.14 -17.95
CA PRO A 539 11.88 -6.99 -17.19
C PRO A 539 12.99 -6.23 -17.94
N GLN A 540 13.14 -4.95 -17.60
CA GLN A 540 14.27 -4.09 -17.99
C GLN A 540 14.50 -4.03 -19.50
N GLN A 541 13.46 -3.96 -20.31
CA GLN A 541 13.59 -3.83 -21.76
C GLN A 541 14.31 -2.51 -22.11
N ALA A 542 15.35 -2.60 -22.96
CA ALA A 542 16.04 -1.42 -23.47
C ALA A 542 15.16 -0.60 -24.43
N LYS A 543 14.20 -1.27 -25.07
CA LYS A 543 13.14 -0.71 -25.88
C LYS A 543 11.91 -1.60 -25.74
N PRO A 544 10.68 -1.06 -25.76
CA PRO A 544 9.47 -1.87 -25.72
C PRO A 544 9.48 -2.96 -26.79
N ALA A 545 9.27 -4.21 -26.38
CA ALA A 545 9.30 -5.35 -27.28
C ALA A 545 8.08 -5.40 -28.21
N THR A 546 6.97 -4.81 -27.79
CA THR A 546 5.71 -4.80 -28.51
C THR A 546 5.14 -3.39 -28.69
N LYS A 547 4.22 -3.25 -29.64
CA LYS A 547 3.54 -1.96 -29.88
C LYS A 547 2.64 -1.55 -28.70
N TRP A 548 2.03 -2.52 -28.02
CA TRP A 548 1.15 -2.22 -26.91
C TRP A 548 1.96 -1.80 -25.66
N GLU A 549 3.14 -2.38 -25.42
CA GLU A 549 4.06 -1.92 -24.35
C GLU A 549 4.57 -0.51 -24.64
N ALA A 550 4.96 -0.22 -25.89
CA ALA A 550 5.35 1.13 -26.30
C ALA A 550 4.22 2.16 -26.09
N ARG A 551 2.96 1.76 -26.32
CA ARG A 551 1.81 2.62 -26.06
C ARG A 551 1.59 2.84 -24.56
N ILE A 552 1.76 1.80 -23.74
CA ILE A 552 1.70 1.91 -22.28
C ILE A 552 2.77 2.87 -21.76
N ASP A 553 4.01 2.73 -22.22
CA ASP A 553 5.11 3.62 -21.82
C ASP A 553 4.77 5.10 -22.15
N GLN A 554 4.20 5.35 -23.34
CA GLN A 554 3.75 6.67 -23.73
C GLN A 554 2.63 7.21 -22.83
N LEU A 555 1.61 6.39 -22.54
CA LEU A 555 0.48 6.78 -21.69
C LEU A 555 0.95 7.09 -20.24
N MET A 556 1.85 6.29 -19.70
CA MET A 556 2.41 6.52 -18.37
C MET A 556 3.26 7.80 -18.32
N ALA A 557 4.00 8.13 -19.40
CA ALA A 557 4.72 9.40 -19.49
C ALA A 557 3.75 10.59 -19.56
N MET A 558 2.68 10.50 -20.36
CA MET A 558 1.64 11.55 -20.43
C MET A 558 0.95 11.74 -19.07
N MET A 559 0.70 10.64 -18.35
CA MET A 559 0.09 10.68 -17.03
C MET A 559 0.98 11.37 -15.99
N ASP A 560 2.29 11.28 -16.12
CA ASP A 560 3.25 11.92 -15.20
C ASP A 560 3.25 13.45 -15.32
N GLU A 561 2.99 13.96 -16.52
CA GLU A 561 3.02 15.38 -16.82
C GLU A 561 1.63 16.03 -16.78
N GLU A 562 0.58 15.27 -16.46
CA GLU A 562 -0.80 15.76 -16.37
C GLU A 562 -1.21 15.98 -14.92
N LEU A 563 -1.76 17.15 -14.61
CA LEU A 563 -2.24 17.49 -13.26
C LEU A 563 -3.74 17.24 -13.07
N ASP A 564 -4.53 17.11 -14.14
CA ASP A 564 -5.96 16.81 -14.05
C ASP A 564 -6.16 15.29 -13.86
N ASP A 565 -6.63 14.89 -12.68
CA ASP A 565 -6.86 13.49 -12.34
C ASP A 565 -7.86 12.79 -13.26
N SER A 566 -8.81 13.52 -13.86
CA SER A 566 -9.77 12.93 -14.82
C SER A 566 -9.13 12.60 -16.14
N VAL A 567 -8.19 13.42 -16.60
CA VAL A 567 -7.39 13.17 -17.81
C VAL A 567 -6.39 12.05 -17.56
N ARG A 568 -5.68 12.08 -16.43
CA ARG A 568 -4.79 11.00 -15.97
C ARG A 568 -5.51 9.65 -15.92
N LYS A 569 -6.74 9.67 -15.37
CA LYS A 569 -7.60 8.47 -15.33
C LYS A 569 -7.88 7.93 -16.72
N GLY A 570 -8.15 8.77 -17.69
CA GLY A 570 -8.38 8.36 -19.09
C GLY A 570 -7.16 7.64 -19.69
N TYR A 571 -5.96 8.16 -19.46
CA TYR A 571 -4.73 7.50 -19.90
C TYR A 571 -4.55 6.14 -19.23
N PHE A 572 -4.80 6.06 -17.95
CA PHE A 572 -4.65 4.80 -17.22
C PHE A 572 -5.76 3.78 -17.50
N ASP A 573 -6.96 4.22 -17.87
CA ASP A 573 -8.01 3.32 -18.34
C ASP A 573 -7.56 2.59 -19.62
N GLU A 574 -6.93 3.30 -20.57
CA GLU A 574 -6.35 2.69 -21.79
C GLU A 574 -5.21 1.71 -21.42
N VAL A 575 -4.36 2.03 -20.43
CA VAL A 575 -3.34 1.09 -19.92
C VAL A 575 -4.00 -0.21 -19.44
N GLN A 576 -5.05 -0.12 -18.63
CA GLN A 576 -5.77 -1.30 -18.12
C GLN A 576 -6.40 -2.13 -19.24
N GLU A 577 -6.94 -1.49 -20.28
CA GLU A 577 -7.49 -2.18 -21.46
C GLU A 577 -6.40 -2.91 -22.24
N LEU A 578 -5.26 -2.25 -22.52
CA LEU A 578 -4.13 -2.86 -23.22
C LEU A 578 -3.57 -4.07 -22.45
N MET A 579 -3.43 -3.95 -21.14
CA MET A 579 -3.01 -5.07 -20.28
C MET A 579 -4.05 -6.21 -20.30
N GLY A 580 -5.34 -5.89 -20.20
CA GLY A 580 -6.42 -6.87 -20.25
C GLY A 580 -6.50 -7.62 -21.57
N GLN A 581 -6.29 -6.94 -22.70
CA GLN A 581 -6.35 -7.53 -24.06
C GLN A 581 -5.12 -8.40 -24.39
N ASN A 582 -3.92 -8.01 -23.90
CA ASN A 582 -2.66 -8.71 -24.20
C ASN A 582 -2.25 -9.74 -23.14
N ILE A 583 -2.87 -9.70 -21.97
CA ILE A 583 -2.73 -10.65 -20.87
C ILE A 583 -1.26 -10.97 -20.55
N PRO A 584 -0.38 -9.99 -20.28
CA PRO A 584 0.96 -10.29 -19.80
C PRO A 584 0.94 -10.84 -18.38
N MET A 585 -0.06 -10.45 -17.61
CA MET A 585 -0.36 -10.96 -16.27
C MET A 585 -1.84 -11.36 -16.18
N LEU A 586 -2.11 -12.48 -15.53
CA LEU A 586 -3.47 -12.96 -15.28
C LEU A 586 -3.84 -12.59 -13.84
N TYR A 587 -4.61 -11.54 -13.67
CA TYR A 587 -5.13 -11.17 -12.35
C TYR A 587 -6.21 -12.14 -11.91
N LEU A 588 -6.18 -12.53 -10.65
CA LEU A 588 -7.02 -13.61 -10.13
C LEU A 588 -8.10 -13.09 -9.20
N ILE A 589 -7.68 -12.59 -8.05
CA ILE A 589 -8.59 -12.33 -6.94
C ILE A 589 -8.00 -11.31 -5.97
N ALA A 590 -8.89 -10.51 -5.38
CA ALA A 590 -8.59 -9.61 -4.28
C ALA A 590 -9.44 -9.99 -3.07
N ALA A 591 -8.82 -10.11 -1.90
CA ALA A 591 -9.51 -10.38 -0.64
C ALA A 591 -10.41 -9.20 -0.25
N ASN A 592 -11.46 -9.44 0.52
CA ASN A 592 -12.16 -8.36 1.22
C ASN A 592 -11.42 -8.03 2.51
N SER A 593 -11.36 -6.75 2.85
CA SER A 593 -10.65 -6.23 4.03
C SER A 593 -11.62 -6.04 5.20
N TYR A 594 -11.19 -6.47 6.38
CA TYR A 594 -11.95 -6.41 7.62
C TYR A 594 -11.07 -5.99 8.78
N CYS A 595 -11.66 -5.26 9.74
CA CYS A 595 -11.04 -4.92 11.02
C CYS A 595 -12.03 -5.21 12.14
N THR A 596 -11.54 -5.35 13.38
CA THR A 596 -12.39 -5.45 14.56
C THR A 596 -12.03 -4.37 15.58
N ILE A 597 -13.02 -3.93 16.33
CA ILE A 597 -12.90 -2.87 17.32
C ILE A 597 -13.63 -3.30 18.57
N LYS A 598 -13.06 -3.10 19.74
CA LYS A 598 -13.72 -3.31 21.01
C LYS A 598 -15.00 -2.46 21.10
N LYS A 599 -16.14 -3.09 21.39
CA LYS A 599 -17.45 -2.46 21.35
C LYS A 599 -17.53 -1.18 22.16
N GLY A 600 -17.98 -0.10 21.51
CA GLY A 600 -18.20 1.19 22.15
C GLY A 600 -16.95 1.89 22.66
N ARG A 601 -15.76 1.40 22.38
CA ARG A 601 -14.49 1.89 22.95
C ARG A 601 -14.02 3.21 22.36
N LEU A 602 -14.19 3.41 21.05
CA LEU A 602 -13.66 4.57 20.34
C LEU A 602 -14.78 5.52 19.84
N GLY A 603 -14.51 6.81 19.93
CA GLY A 603 -15.26 7.86 19.26
C GLY A 603 -14.46 8.48 18.13
N ASN A 604 -15.14 9.10 17.17
CA ASN A 604 -14.61 9.73 15.96
C ASN A 604 -13.86 8.77 15.02
N LEU A 605 -14.08 7.47 15.16
CA LEU A 605 -13.46 6.49 14.26
C LEU A 605 -13.97 6.70 12.83
N TRP A 606 -13.02 6.81 11.90
CA TRP A 606 -13.30 6.91 10.47
C TRP A 606 -12.51 5.83 9.72
N PRO A 607 -13.07 4.62 9.58
CA PRO A 607 -12.37 3.53 8.92
C PRO A 607 -12.08 3.84 7.46
N SER A 608 -10.87 3.48 7.01
CA SER A 608 -10.46 3.58 5.61
C SER A 608 -10.03 2.23 5.07
N LEU A 609 -10.15 2.04 3.77
CA LEU A 609 -9.55 0.90 3.08
C LEU A 609 -8.03 1.05 2.94
N LEU A 610 -7.54 2.29 3.00
CA LEU A 610 -6.12 2.62 2.95
C LEU A 610 -5.46 2.42 4.32
N ARG A 611 -4.24 1.95 4.33
CA ARG A 611 -3.44 1.84 5.55
C ARG A 611 -2.97 3.21 6.05
N PRO A 612 -2.91 3.36 7.38
CA PRO A 612 -3.43 2.48 8.43
C PRO A 612 -4.96 2.62 8.57
N GLN A 613 -5.70 1.53 8.43
CA GLN A 613 -7.16 1.53 8.19
C GLN A 613 -7.97 2.21 9.29
N LEU A 614 -7.58 2.06 10.55
CA LEU A 614 -8.32 2.54 11.72
C LEU A 614 -7.61 3.65 12.48
N THR A 615 -6.33 3.89 12.20
CA THR A 615 -5.49 4.79 12.98
C THR A 615 -5.01 6.03 12.21
N TRP A 616 -5.40 6.18 10.95
CA TRP A 616 -4.96 7.31 10.13
C TRP A 616 -5.43 8.68 10.66
N ASN A 617 -6.57 8.73 11.37
CA ASN A 617 -7.12 9.94 12.01
C ASN A 617 -6.94 9.94 13.53
N LEU A 618 -5.85 9.35 14.02
CA LEU A 618 -5.58 9.12 15.44
C LEU A 618 -5.61 10.42 16.26
N GLU A 619 -5.23 11.53 15.68
CA GLU A 619 -5.28 12.86 16.30
C GLU A 619 -6.67 13.26 16.80
N SER A 620 -7.72 12.78 16.14
CA SER A 620 -9.12 13.10 16.48
C SER A 620 -9.87 11.97 17.18
N LEU A 621 -9.26 10.81 17.36
CA LEU A 621 -9.87 9.71 18.11
C LEU A 621 -9.95 10.04 19.60
N TRP A 622 -10.97 9.50 20.27
CA TRP A 622 -11.10 9.60 21.72
C TRP A 622 -11.62 8.30 22.32
N ILE A 623 -11.31 8.08 23.58
CA ILE A 623 -11.68 6.88 24.32
C ILE A 623 -12.99 7.13 25.05
N ARG A 624 -14.02 6.33 24.77
CA ARG A 624 -15.27 6.32 25.55
C ARG A 624 -15.00 5.64 26.88
N GLN A 625 -15.36 6.34 27.95
CA GLN A 625 -15.23 5.84 29.34
C GLN A 625 -16.40 4.93 29.69
#